data_510a02da1bb6bedebd8857f2b1f07f7b
#
_entry.id   510a02da1bb6bedebd8857f2b1f07f7b
#
_cell.length_a   1.000
_cell.length_b   1.000
_cell.length_c   1.000
_cell.angle_alpha   90.00
_cell.angle_beta   90.00
_cell.angle_gamma   90.00
#
_symmetry.space_group_name_H-M   'P 1'
#
loop_
_entity.id
_entity.type
_entity.pdbx_description
1 polymer ?
#
loop_
_entity_poly.entity_id
_entity_poly.type
_entity_poly.pdbx_seq_one_letter_code
_entity_poly.pdbx_strand_id
1 'polypeptide(L)'
;MDIVVNKVSTNWDDIPGGLTWYFIGQPKTGKTTAASRWSQKGTKGVLLLDTDLGADFVDEANVITINAINPPFRDLKKNGKIITKNGQNQTELIPPTERGFKYRSGANKGDTMPVYSMAEVLSWLRKSWDKLPYDTIVIDTIDEINKWIEASVLEELDIPAMGEGNWGADWGLARRKNLDIVIKFQKFIKQHGGNLILISHSKATTITDGKAQLSPDLPRGLGYSLTAKADVIGYTTASKDDGKFYISFKSYDERTVGSRLRPLAQKDLLFDYNTISKEILTYKEENKNGNIQTS
;
A
#
# COMPACT_ATOMS: atom_id res chain seq x y z
N MET A 1 34.11 12.36 -12.82
CA MET A 1 32.95 11.67 -12.24
C MET A 1 32.68 10.45 -13.12
N ASP A 2 32.92 9.25 -12.58
CA ASP A 2 32.74 8.02 -13.35
C ASP A 2 31.28 7.58 -13.26
N ILE A 3 30.70 7.24 -14.41
CA ILE A 3 29.34 6.71 -14.47
C ILE A 3 29.43 5.19 -14.33
N VAL A 4 28.77 4.65 -13.31
CA VAL A 4 28.69 3.20 -13.10
C VAL A 4 27.49 2.64 -13.84
N VAL A 5 27.75 1.66 -14.72
CA VAL A 5 26.69 0.92 -15.43
C VAL A 5 26.39 -0.36 -14.65
N ASN A 6 25.18 -0.47 -14.15
CA ASN A 6 24.72 -1.64 -13.41
C ASN A 6 24.24 -2.73 -14.36
N LYS A 7 24.71 -3.97 -14.18
CA LYS A 7 24.14 -5.15 -14.84
C LYS A 7 22.98 -5.67 -14.01
N VAL A 8 21.83 -5.87 -14.63
CA VAL A 8 20.67 -6.49 -13.99
C VAL A 8 20.87 -8.01 -13.95
N SER A 9 20.74 -8.60 -12.74
CA SER A 9 20.69 -10.05 -12.56
C SER A 9 19.26 -10.49 -12.29
N THR A 10 18.84 -11.58 -12.91
CA THR A 10 17.54 -12.23 -12.67
C THR A 10 17.68 -13.49 -11.81
N ASN A 11 18.84 -13.66 -11.17
CA ASN A 11 19.13 -14.83 -10.37
C ASN A 11 18.76 -14.57 -8.90
N TRP A 12 17.49 -14.80 -8.56
CA TRP A 12 16.97 -14.63 -7.20
C TRP A 12 16.79 -15.97 -6.51
N ASP A 13 17.10 -16.02 -5.22
CA ASP A 13 16.90 -17.21 -4.39
C ASP A 13 15.54 -17.21 -3.68
N ASP A 14 14.78 -16.11 -3.77
CA ASP A 14 13.45 -15.91 -3.24
C ASP A 14 12.80 -14.69 -3.92
N ILE A 15 11.66 -14.21 -3.40
CA ILE A 15 11.06 -12.94 -3.82
C ILE A 15 12.10 -11.83 -3.63
N PRO A 16 12.52 -11.15 -4.70
CA PRO A 16 13.53 -10.10 -4.57
C PRO A 16 13.00 -8.92 -3.76
N GLY A 17 13.88 -8.31 -2.98
CA GLY A 17 13.59 -7.07 -2.28
C GLY A 17 13.57 -5.86 -3.21
N GLY A 18 12.99 -4.76 -2.73
CA GLY A 18 12.88 -3.49 -3.45
C GLY A 18 11.70 -3.42 -4.43
N LEU A 19 10.78 -4.38 -4.39
CA LEU A 19 9.60 -4.43 -5.25
C LEU A 19 8.44 -3.64 -4.64
N THR A 20 7.60 -3.13 -5.54
CA THR A 20 6.27 -2.63 -5.22
C THR A 20 5.23 -3.58 -5.78
N TRP A 21 4.46 -4.17 -4.89
CA TRP A 21 3.32 -5.03 -5.18
C TRP A 21 2.04 -4.21 -5.10
N TYR A 22 1.08 -4.49 -5.96
CA TYR A 22 -0.24 -3.89 -5.91
C TYR A 22 -1.31 -4.98 -5.97
N PHE A 23 -1.99 -5.22 -4.84
CA PHE A 23 -3.05 -6.22 -4.73
C PHE A 23 -4.41 -5.54 -4.85
N ILE A 24 -5.16 -5.91 -5.87
CA ILE A 24 -6.46 -5.35 -6.22
C ILE A 24 -7.50 -6.47 -6.13
N GLY A 25 -8.68 -6.20 -5.61
CA GLY A 25 -9.75 -7.19 -5.58
C GLY A 25 -10.94 -6.78 -4.74
N GLN A 26 -12.01 -7.55 -4.85
CA GLN A 26 -13.22 -7.35 -4.06
C GLN A 26 -12.92 -7.38 -2.55
N PRO A 27 -13.75 -6.76 -1.69
CA PRO A 27 -13.65 -6.97 -0.25
C PRO A 27 -13.68 -8.45 0.10
N LYS A 28 -12.96 -8.84 1.18
CA LYS A 28 -12.93 -10.21 1.73
C LYS A 28 -12.34 -11.27 0.78
N THR A 29 -11.43 -10.89 -0.10
CA THR A 29 -10.65 -11.81 -0.95
C THR A 29 -9.27 -12.15 -0.38
N GLY A 30 -9.08 -11.99 0.94
CA GLY A 30 -7.86 -12.38 1.65
C GLY A 30 -6.68 -11.43 1.50
N LYS A 31 -6.86 -10.21 0.93
CA LYS A 31 -5.77 -9.26 0.67
C LYS A 31 -4.96 -8.94 1.92
N THR A 32 -5.59 -8.45 2.96
CA THR A 32 -4.96 -8.10 4.24
C THR A 32 -4.27 -9.31 4.87
N THR A 33 -4.95 -10.47 4.92
CA THR A 33 -4.42 -11.69 5.51
C THR A 33 -3.17 -12.21 4.79
N ALA A 34 -3.16 -12.23 3.47
CA ALA A 34 -1.99 -12.66 2.70
C ALA A 34 -0.86 -11.63 2.79
N ALA A 35 -1.18 -10.34 2.66
CA ALA A 35 -0.19 -9.27 2.72
C ALA A 35 0.49 -9.18 4.10
N SER A 36 -0.22 -9.41 5.20
CA SER A 36 0.35 -9.39 6.55
C SER A 36 1.39 -10.51 6.81
N ARG A 37 1.50 -11.47 5.90
CA ARG A 37 2.46 -12.58 5.95
C ARG A 37 3.44 -12.57 4.77
N TRP A 38 3.56 -11.45 4.05
CA TRP A 38 4.34 -11.34 2.82
C TRP A 38 5.84 -11.13 3.09
N SER A 39 6.41 -12.09 3.83
CA SER A 39 7.84 -12.15 4.19
C SER A 39 8.24 -13.59 4.48
N GLN A 40 9.52 -13.92 4.28
CA GLN A 40 10.11 -15.19 4.77
C GLN A 40 9.97 -15.35 6.29
N LYS A 41 9.92 -14.22 7.02
CA LYS A 41 9.74 -14.21 8.48
C LYS A 41 8.26 -14.31 8.89
N GLY A 42 7.34 -14.52 7.92
CA GLY A 42 5.90 -14.47 8.15
C GLY A 42 5.45 -13.11 8.66
N THR A 43 4.50 -13.07 9.59
CA THR A 43 3.99 -11.84 10.19
C THR A 43 5.06 -10.97 10.86
N LYS A 44 6.12 -11.59 11.38
CA LYS A 44 7.24 -10.87 12.06
C LYS A 44 8.02 -9.95 11.12
N GLY A 45 8.03 -10.25 9.82
CA GLY A 45 8.72 -9.45 8.81
C GLY A 45 7.88 -8.35 8.20
N VAL A 46 6.59 -8.26 8.54
CA VAL A 46 5.64 -7.35 7.89
C VAL A 46 5.14 -6.29 8.87
N LEU A 47 5.11 -5.04 8.41
CA LEU A 47 4.43 -3.94 9.07
C LEU A 47 3.21 -3.53 8.24
N LEU A 48 2.02 -3.67 8.82
CA LEU A 48 0.75 -3.29 8.22
C LEU A 48 0.35 -1.88 8.67
N LEU A 49 0.17 -0.97 7.73
CA LEU A 49 -0.40 0.35 7.93
C LEU A 49 -1.89 0.27 7.61
N ASP A 50 -2.70 0.13 8.65
CA ASP A 50 -4.14 -0.04 8.58
C ASP A 50 -4.83 1.32 8.53
N THR A 51 -5.46 1.64 7.42
CA THR A 51 -6.12 2.92 7.17
C THR A 51 -7.65 2.83 7.21
N ASP A 52 -8.22 1.62 7.16
CA ASP A 52 -9.68 1.40 7.16
C ASP A 52 -10.20 0.65 8.40
N LEU A 53 -9.33 0.39 9.38
CA LEU A 53 -9.64 -0.35 10.61
C LEU A 53 -10.06 -1.80 10.35
N GLY A 54 -9.54 -2.40 9.28
CA GLY A 54 -9.85 -3.75 8.86
C GLY A 54 -8.97 -4.85 9.46
N ALA A 55 -7.86 -4.49 10.09
CA ALA A 55 -6.82 -5.42 10.53
C ALA A 55 -7.08 -6.07 11.90
N ASP A 56 -8.14 -5.71 12.62
CA ASP A 56 -8.46 -6.21 13.98
C ASP A 56 -8.56 -7.74 14.09
N PHE A 57 -8.73 -8.45 12.98
CA PHE A 57 -8.93 -9.91 12.92
C PHE A 57 -7.78 -10.63 12.22
N VAL A 58 -6.65 -9.98 12.02
CA VAL A 58 -5.47 -10.60 11.42
C VAL A 58 -4.52 -11.03 12.52
N ASP A 59 -4.55 -12.31 12.85
CA ASP A 59 -3.73 -12.89 13.92
C ASP A 59 -2.24 -12.62 13.71
N GLU A 60 -1.56 -12.26 14.79
CA GLU A 60 -0.12 -12.00 14.88
C GLU A 60 0.41 -10.88 13.95
N ALA A 61 -0.45 -10.10 13.30
CA ALA A 61 0.00 -9.00 12.46
C ALA A 61 0.58 -7.84 13.30
N ASN A 62 1.65 -7.23 12.81
CA ASN A 62 2.16 -5.99 13.36
C ASN A 62 1.45 -4.82 12.68
N VAL A 63 0.57 -4.15 13.39
CA VAL A 63 -0.33 -3.15 12.84
C VAL A 63 -0.06 -1.77 13.43
N ILE A 64 0.00 -0.76 12.58
CA ILE A 64 -0.10 0.65 12.96
C ILE A 64 -1.38 1.22 12.34
N THR A 65 -2.29 1.70 13.17
CA THR A 65 -3.51 2.35 12.71
C THR A 65 -3.23 3.78 12.27
N ILE A 66 -3.71 4.12 11.08
CA ILE A 66 -3.52 5.41 10.42
C ILE A 66 -4.89 6.05 10.16
N ASN A 67 -5.04 7.35 10.39
CA ASN A 67 -6.28 8.06 10.07
C ASN A 67 -6.07 9.42 9.37
N ALA A 68 -4.85 9.76 9.03
CA ALA A 68 -4.54 11.04 8.39
C ALA A 68 -3.24 10.98 7.59
N ILE A 69 -3.07 11.92 6.68
CA ILE A 69 -1.81 12.13 5.95
C ILE A 69 -0.76 12.81 6.82
N ASN A 70 -1.14 13.92 7.42
CA ASN A 70 -0.30 14.72 8.32
C ASN A 70 -0.86 14.69 9.72
N PRO A 71 -0.02 14.86 10.76
CA PRO A 71 -0.49 14.90 12.13
C PRO A 71 -1.36 16.14 12.35
N PRO A 72 -2.50 16.00 13.04
CA PRO A 72 -3.35 17.13 13.38
C PRO A 72 -2.76 17.96 14.50
N PHE A 73 -3.02 19.27 14.47
CA PHE A 73 -2.65 20.24 15.48
C PHE A 73 -3.89 20.92 16.04
N ARG A 74 -3.81 21.37 17.27
CA ARG A 74 -4.82 22.22 17.92
C ARG A 74 -4.20 23.49 18.46
N ASP A 75 -5.00 24.53 18.60
CA ASP A 75 -4.56 25.76 19.23
C ASP A 75 -4.16 25.53 20.69
N LEU A 76 -2.98 26.02 21.05
CA LEU A 76 -2.49 25.96 22.41
C LEU A 76 -3.28 26.96 23.26
N LYS A 77 -3.87 26.48 24.38
CA LYS A 77 -4.69 27.31 25.26
C LYS A 77 -4.08 27.40 26.68
N LYS A 78 -4.13 28.58 27.25
CA LYS A 78 -3.82 28.82 28.66
C LYS A 78 -4.99 29.55 29.33
N ASN A 79 -5.52 28.97 30.39
CA ASN A 79 -6.72 29.50 31.09
C ASN A 79 -7.91 29.74 30.13
N GLY A 80 -8.15 28.82 29.20
CA GLY A 80 -9.22 28.88 28.21
C GLY A 80 -9.01 29.85 27.04
N LYS A 81 -7.93 30.63 27.02
CA LYS A 81 -7.60 31.57 25.94
C LYS A 81 -6.52 31.04 25.06
N ILE A 82 -6.64 31.23 23.73
CA ILE A 82 -5.63 30.86 22.73
C ILE A 82 -4.36 31.68 22.96
N ILE A 83 -3.21 31.03 22.99
CA ILE A 83 -1.91 31.69 23.10
C ILE A 83 -1.50 32.15 21.69
N THR A 84 -1.18 33.41 21.56
CA THR A 84 -0.63 34.00 20.32
C THR A 84 0.81 34.47 20.54
N LYS A 85 1.62 34.34 19.50
CA LYS A 85 2.97 34.90 19.45
C LYS A 85 3.17 35.56 18.09
N ASN A 86 3.58 36.81 18.08
CA ASN A 86 3.74 37.63 16.88
C ASN A 86 2.47 37.66 15.98
N GLY A 87 1.28 37.72 16.61
CA GLY A 87 -0.01 37.73 15.90
C GLY A 87 -0.48 36.38 15.35
N GLN A 88 0.27 35.31 15.57
CA GLN A 88 -0.09 33.95 15.12
C GLN A 88 -0.48 33.05 16.31
N ASN A 89 -1.50 32.24 16.15
CA ASN A 89 -1.85 31.21 17.14
C ASN A 89 -0.70 30.23 17.31
N GLN A 90 -0.38 29.93 18.55
CA GLN A 90 0.52 28.81 18.84
C GLN A 90 -0.28 27.51 18.79
N THR A 91 0.29 26.49 18.17
CA THR A 91 -0.34 25.19 18.02
C THR A 91 0.48 24.10 18.71
N GLU A 92 -0.18 23.05 19.15
CA GLU A 92 0.46 21.84 19.64
C GLU A 92 -0.03 20.62 18.86
N LEU A 93 0.82 19.62 18.74
CA LEU A 93 0.48 18.33 18.16
C LEU A 93 -0.56 17.63 19.06
N ILE A 94 -1.65 17.14 18.46
CA ILE A 94 -2.58 16.26 19.17
C ILE A 94 -1.91 14.88 19.28
N PRO A 95 -1.67 14.34 20.48
CA PRO A 95 -0.99 13.06 20.65
C PRO A 95 -1.75 11.90 20.00
N PRO A 96 -1.06 10.85 19.50
CA PRO A 96 -1.70 9.67 18.89
C PRO A 96 -2.74 9.00 19.80
N THR A 97 -2.52 8.99 21.11
CA THR A 97 -3.45 8.42 22.09
C THR A 97 -4.74 9.22 22.25
N GLU A 98 -4.71 10.54 22.06
CA GLU A 98 -5.90 11.39 22.08
C GLU A 98 -6.73 11.29 20.79
N ARG A 99 -6.11 10.84 19.68
CA ARG A 99 -6.77 10.56 18.38
C ARG A 99 -7.34 9.15 18.30
N GLY A 100 -7.03 8.32 19.30
CA GLY A 100 -7.20 6.88 19.28
C GLY A 100 -8.61 6.39 19.47
N PHE A 101 -8.78 5.12 19.16
CA PHE A 101 -9.98 4.34 19.41
C PHE A 101 -9.76 3.36 20.58
N LYS A 102 -10.84 2.76 21.07
CA LYS A 102 -10.71 1.68 22.04
C LYS A 102 -10.49 0.33 21.34
N TYR A 103 -9.52 -0.45 21.83
CA TYR A 103 -9.37 -1.82 21.37
C TYR A 103 -10.68 -2.60 21.62
N ARG A 104 -11.15 -3.29 20.56
CA ARG A 104 -12.42 -4.03 20.62
C ARG A 104 -12.27 -5.42 21.23
N SER A 105 -11.07 -6.02 21.08
CA SER A 105 -10.78 -7.40 21.46
C SER A 105 -9.32 -7.57 21.90
N GLY A 106 -8.95 -8.78 22.28
CA GLY A 106 -7.60 -9.13 22.68
C GLY A 106 -7.20 -8.71 24.09
N ALA A 107 -5.91 -8.84 24.40
CA ALA A 107 -5.36 -8.55 25.74
C ALA A 107 -5.50 -7.08 26.14
N ASN A 108 -5.54 -6.18 25.17
CA ASN A 108 -5.63 -4.72 25.37
C ASN A 108 -7.07 -4.18 25.25
N LYS A 109 -8.10 -5.06 25.30
CA LYS A 109 -9.50 -4.63 25.18
C LYS A 109 -9.84 -3.53 26.16
N GLY A 110 -10.35 -2.42 25.65
CA GLY A 110 -10.74 -1.24 26.45
C GLY A 110 -9.66 -0.18 26.57
N ASP A 111 -8.38 -0.49 26.30
CA ASP A 111 -7.32 0.49 26.26
C ASP A 111 -7.43 1.36 25.00
N THR A 112 -6.78 2.51 25.00
CA THR A 112 -6.76 3.37 23.82
C THR A 112 -5.71 2.89 22.84
N MET A 113 -6.15 2.50 21.66
CA MET A 113 -5.30 2.20 20.51
C MET A 113 -4.82 3.53 19.92
N PRO A 114 -3.50 3.81 19.93
CA PRO A 114 -2.98 5.06 19.37
C PRO A 114 -3.16 5.07 17.84
N VAL A 115 -3.46 6.25 17.29
CA VAL A 115 -3.65 6.44 15.85
C VAL A 115 -2.68 7.48 15.33
N TYR A 116 -2.01 7.16 14.23
CA TYR A 116 -0.93 7.95 13.66
C TYR A 116 -1.33 8.55 12.30
N SER A 117 -0.50 9.45 11.79
CA SER A 117 -0.53 9.90 10.40
C SER A 117 0.54 9.21 9.58
N MET A 118 0.38 9.19 8.25
CA MET A 118 1.38 8.66 7.32
C MET A 118 2.74 9.34 7.48
N ALA A 119 2.75 10.66 7.73
CA ALA A 119 3.97 11.44 7.92
C ALA A 119 4.73 11.06 9.21
N GLU A 120 4.01 10.82 10.32
CA GLU A 120 4.61 10.37 11.58
C GLU A 120 5.24 8.99 11.42
N VAL A 121 4.52 8.05 10.81
CA VAL A 121 5.03 6.69 10.57
C VAL A 121 6.25 6.71 9.66
N LEU A 122 6.22 7.46 8.56
CA LEU A 122 7.39 7.55 7.67
C LEU A 122 8.60 8.18 8.37
N SER A 123 8.38 9.18 9.23
CA SER A 123 9.43 9.80 10.05
C SER A 123 10.03 8.80 11.04
N TRP A 124 9.17 8.02 11.72
CA TRP A 124 9.60 6.97 12.64
C TRP A 124 10.38 5.85 11.93
N LEU A 125 9.90 5.37 10.79
CA LEU A 125 10.59 4.36 9.98
C LEU A 125 12.00 4.81 9.58
N ARG A 126 12.15 6.06 9.12
CA ARG A 126 13.47 6.61 8.74
C ARG A 126 14.48 6.64 9.88
N LYS A 127 14.01 6.79 11.12
CA LYS A 127 14.87 6.86 12.31
C LYS A 127 15.18 5.49 12.90
N SER A 128 14.34 4.50 12.65
CA SER A 128 14.33 3.26 13.43
C SER A 128 14.50 2.00 12.57
N TRP A 129 14.46 2.09 11.25
CA TRP A 129 14.36 0.94 10.34
C TRP A 129 15.38 -0.16 10.63
N ASP A 130 16.65 0.21 10.79
CA ASP A 130 17.74 -0.76 11.01
C ASP A 130 17.61 -1.57 12.31
N LYS A 131 16.72 -1.12 13.21
CA LYS A 131 16.43 -1.79 14.49
C LYS A 131 15.12 -2.57 14.46
N LEU A 132 14.36 -2.46 13.37
CA LEU A 132 13.06 -3.11 13.23
C LEU A 132 13.24 -4.47 12.53
N PRO A 133 12.38 -5.45 12.82
CA PRO A 133 12.46 -6.78 12.20
C PRO A 133 11.89 -6.80 10.77
N TYR A 134 11.31 -5.70 10.29
CA TYR A 134 10.50 -5.64 9.07
C TYR A 134 11.36 -5.62 7.81
N ASP A 135 10.87 -6.29 6.77
CA ASP A 135 11.36 -6.23 5.41
C ASP A 135 10.24 -5.87 4.41
N THR A 136 9.00 -5.85 4.88
CA THR A 136 7.83 -5.53 4.07
C THR A 136 6.94 -4.52 4.79
N ILE A 137 6.50 -3.48 4.05
CA ILE A 137 5.49 -2.53 4.49
C ILE A 137 4.24 -2.73 3.64
N VAL A 138 3.08 -2.80 4.29
CA VAL A 138 1.77 -2.89 3.63
C VAL A 138 0.98 -1.62 3.91
N ILE A 139 0.37 -1.03 2.89
CA ILE A 139 -0.61 0.06 3.01
C ILE A 139 -1.98 -0.51 2.67
N ASP A 140 -2.85 -0.60 3.66
CA ASP A 140 -4.19 -1.20 3.56
C ASP A 140 -5.26 -0.24 4.12
N THR A 141 -5.93 0.52 3.26
CA THR A 141 -5.92 0.57 1.80
C THR A 141 -5.48 1.94 1.26
N ILE A 142 -5.02 1.95 0.02
CA ILE A 142 -4.70 3.21 -0.68
C ILE A 142 -5.99 4.00 -1.02
N ASP A 143 -7.11 3.31 -1.11
CA ASP A 143 -8.43 3.91 -1.38
C ASP A 143 -8.81 4.91 -0.28
N GLU A 144 -8.54 4.56 0.99
CA GLU A 144 -8.85 5.41 2.13
C GLU A 144 -7.94 6.64 2.17
N ILE A 145 -6.65 6.46 1.87
CA ILE A 145 -5.70 7.57 1.72
C ILE A 145 -6.19 8.55 0.65
N ASN A 146 -6.72 8.04 -0.47
CA ASN A 146 -7.26 8.90 -1.52
C ASN A 146 -8.42 9.77 -1.03
N LYS A 147 -9.34 9.22 -0.23
CA LYS A 147 -10.46 9.99 0.34
C LYS A 147 -9.98 11.13 1.24
N TRP A 148 -8.97 10.88 2.09
CA TRP A 148 -8.40 11.94 2.95
C TRP A 148 -7.71 13.03 2.12
N ILE A 149 -7.07 12.66 1.01
CA ILE A 149 -6.45 13.61 0.11
C ILE A 149 -7.48 14.42 -0.64
N GLU A 150 -8.55 13.80 -1.14
CA GLU A 150 -9.66 14.52 -1.77
C GLU A 150 -10.27 15.53 -0.80
N ALA A 151 -10.57 15.13 0.44
CA ALA A 151 -11.07 16.05 1.46
C ALA A 151 -10.10 17.22 1.71
N SER A 152 -8.79 16.95 1.81
CA SER A 152 -7.75 17.97 1.96
C SER A 152 -7.67 18.92 0.75
N VAL A 153 -7.96 18.44 -0.45
CA VAL A 153 -7.97 19.26 -1.68
C VAL A 153 -9.19 20.15 -1.73
N LEU A 154 -10.37 19.64 -1.33
CA LEU A 154 -11.59 20.43 -1.23
C LEU A 154 -11.40 21.62 -0.27
N GLU A 155 -10.79 21.37 0.89
CA GLU A 155 -10.47 22.42 1.86
C GLU A 155 -9.42 23.42 1.33
N GLU A 156 -8.34 22.93 0.69
CA GLU A 156 -7.26 23.78 0.17
C GLU A 156 -7.71 24.70 -0.96
N LEU A 157 -8.64 24.23 -1.81
CA LEU A 157 -9.15 24.98 -2.95
C LEU A 157 -10.46 25.72 -2.66
N ASP A 158 -11.02 25.56 -1.45
CA ASP A 158 -12.32 26.12 -1.06
C ASP A 158 -13.44 25.79 -2.08
N ILE A 159 -13.52 24.49 -2.45
CA ILE A 159 -14.54 23.98 -3.40
C ILE A 159 -15.42 22.93 -2.72
N PRO A 160 -16.72 22.86 -3.05
CA PRO A 160 -17.66 21.97 -2.38
C PRO A 160 -17.57 20.52 -2.83
N ALA A 161 -17.08 20.25 -4.06
CA ALA A 161 -16.94 18.91 -4.61
C ALA A 161 -15.77 18.78 -5.59
N MET A 162 -15.22 17.56 -5.68
CA MET A 162 -14.22 17.23 -6.70
C MET A 162 -14.85 17.33 -8.10
N GLY A 163 -14.14 17.96 -9.03
CA GLY A 163 -14.61 18.27 -10.38
C GLY A 163 -15.04 19.72 -10.55
N GLU A 164 -15.23 20.47 -9.47
CA GLU A 164 -15.57 21.91 -9.50
C GLU A 164 -14.33 22.82 -9.53
N GLY A 165 -13.15 22.26 -9.39
CA GLY A 165 -11.89 22.98 -9.57
C GLY A 165 -11.67 23.35 -11.04
N ASN A 166 -11.08 24.53 -11.25
CA ASN A 166 -10.79 25.06 -12.60
C ASN A 166 -10.06 24.05 -13.48
N TRP A 167 -10.67 23.60 -14.56
CA TRP A 167 -10.10 22.71 -15.59
C TRP A 167 -9.54 21.38 -15.02
N GLY A 168 -10.12 20.84 -13.94
CA GLY A 168 -9.66 19.61 -13.31
C GLY A 168 -8.37 19.76 -12.50
N ALA A 169 -8.03 20.97 -12.07
CA ALA A 169 -6.85 21.24 -11.24
C ALA A 169 -6.89 20.50 -9.91
N ASP A 170 -8.08 20.33 -9.32
CA ASP A 170 -8.37 19.56 -8.11
C ASP A 170 -7.98 18.07 -8.26
N TRP A 171 -8.42 17.40 -9.32
CA TRP A 171 -8.02 16.02 -9.63
C TRP A 171 -6.51 15.89 -9.87
N GLY A 172 -5.92 16.88 -10.54
CA GLY A 172 -4.48 16.98 -10.74
C GLY A 172 -3.71 17.11 -9.44
N LEU A 173 -4.21 17.92 -8.51
CA LEU A 173 -3.63 18.13 -7.18
C LEU A 173 -3.77 16.88 -6.32
N ALA A 174 -4.96 16.28 -6.25
CA ALA A 174 -5.21 15.06 -5.51
C ALA A 174 -4.31 13.92 -5.99
N ARG A 175 -4.19 13.71 -7.30
CA ARG A 175 -3.28 12.72 -7.88
C ARG A 175 -1.82 12.96 -7.48
N ARG A 176 -1.32 14.20 -7.54
CA ARG A 176 0.06 14.51 -7.13
C ARG A 176 0.30 14.20 -5.65
N LYS A 177 -0.61 14.60 -4.76
CA LYS A 177 -0.51 14.33 -3.32
C LYS A 177 -0.49 12.82 -3.02
N ASN A 178 -1.36 12.03 -3.66
CA ASN A 178 -1.37 10.57 -3.53
C ASN A 178 -0.05 9.94 -3.98
N LEU A 179 0.41 10.32 -5.17
CA LEU A 179 1.66 9.78 -5.73
C LEU A 179 2.88 10.17 -4.88
N ASP A 180 2.90 11.37 -4.29
CA ASP A 180 3.98 11.81 -3.42
C ASP A 180 4.13 10.90 -2.19
N ILE A 181 3.02 10.52 -1.56
CA ILE A 181 3.01 9.58 -0.44
C ILE A 181 3.59 8.23 -0.88
N VAL A 182 3.02 7.63 -1.91
CA VAL A 182 3.46 6.32 -2.40
C VAL A 182 4.93 6.34 -2.79
N ILE A 183 5.39 7.38 -3.51
CA ILE A 183 6.79 7.51 -3.93
C ILE A 183 7.72 7.64 -2.72
N LYS A 184 7.33 8.35 -1.67
CA LYS A 184 8.13 8.46 -0.44
C LYS A 184 8.33 7.10 0.22
N PHE A 185 7.29 6.28 0.32
CA PHE A 185 7.40 4.92 0.85
C PHE A 185 8.18 4.00 -0.10
N GLN A 186 7.95 4.06 -1.40
CA GLN A 186 8.71 3.28 -2.40
C GLN A 186 10.21 3.57 -2.33
N LYS A 187 10.58 4.86 -2.33
CA LYS A 187 12.00 5.26 -2.25
C LYS A 187 12.62 4.78 -0.95
N PHE A 188 11.92 4.98 0.16
CA PHE A 188 12.39 4.55 1.47
C PHE A 188 12.64 3.04 1.50
N ILE A 189 11.63 2.23 1.18
CA ILE A 189 11.72 0.77 1.28
C ILE A 189 12.75 0.18 0.29
N LYS A 190 12.82 0.74 -0.92
CA LYS A 190 13.78 0.32 -1.94
C LYS A 190 15.23 0.57 -1.52
N GLN A 191 15.51 1.69 -0.83
CA GLN A 191 16.83 1.99 -0.29
C GLN A 191 17.29 0.96 0.77
N HIS A 192 16.34 0.33 1.44
CA HIS A 192 16.58 -0.67 2.49
C HIS A 192 16.39 -2.13 2.00
N GLY A 193 16.17 -2.33 0.69
CA GLY A 193 16.01 -3.67 0.11
C GLY A 193 14.72 -4.40 0.50
N GLY A 194 13.75 -3.70 1.08
CA GLY A 194 12.47 -4.26 1.47
C GLY A 194 11.40 -4.16 0.38
N ASN A 195 10.19 -4.66 0.64
CA ASN A 195 9.04 -4.64 -0.26
C ASN A 195 7.96 -3.68 0.21
N LEU A 196 7.29 -3.02 -0.73
CA LEU A 196 6.08 -2.24 -0.49
C LEU A 196 4.89 -2.96 -1.11
N ILE A 197 3.83 -3.15 -0.32
CA ILE A 197 2.55 -3.66 -0.81
C ILE A 197 1.52 -2.56 -0.70
N LEU A 198 0.83 -2.28 -1.81
CA LEU A 198 -0.35 -1.45 -1.85
C LEU A 198 -1.57 -2.35 -1.99
N ILE A 199 -2.60 -2.08 -1.20
CA ILE A 199 -3.88 -2.78 -1.30
C ILE A 199 -4.95 -1.78 -1.73
N SER A 200 -5.83 -2.23 -2.64
CA SER A 200 -6.99 -1.47 -3.12
C SER A 200 -8.19 -2.39 -3.31
N HIS A 201 -9.37 -1.85 -3.11
CA HIS A 201 -10.59 -2.50 -3.59
C HIS A 201 -10.67 -2.41 -5.11
N SER A 202 -11.45 -3.29 -5.71
CA SER A 202 -11.74 -3.24 -7.14
C SER A 202 -13.13 -2.69 -7.41
N LYS A 203 -13.24 -1.92 -8.49
CA LYS A 203 -14.51 -1.54 -9.09
C LYS A 203 -14.61 -2.02 -10.51
N ALA A 204 -15.85 -2.30 -10.95
CA ALA A 204 -16.14 -2.53 -12.34
C ALA A 204 -16.41 -1.18 -13.03
N THR A 205 -15.67 -0.89 -14.09
CA THR A 205 -15.89 0.28 -14.93
C THR A 205 -16.29 -0.21 -16.32
N THR A 206 -17.41 0.28 -16.83
CA THR A 206 -17.82 -0.01 -18.21
C THR A 206 -16.87 0.70 -19.17
N ILE A 207 -16.25 -0.07 -20.06
CA ILE A 207 -15.46 0.47 -21.17
C ILE A 207 -16.29 0.51 -22.46
N THR A 208 -15.75 1.15 -23.49
CA THR A 208 -16.33 1.18 -24.83
C THR A 208 -16.67 -0.26 -25.24
N ASP A 209 -17.84 -0.48 -25.85
CA ASP A 209 -18.38 -1.79 -26.26
C ASP A 209 -19.07 -2.62 -25.15
N GLY A 210 -19.45 -2.00 -24.03
CA GLY A 210 -20.23 -2.68 -22.98
C GLY A 210 -19.46 -3.70 -22.14
N LYS A 211 -18.16 -3.86 -22.34
CA LYS A 211 -17.32 -4.72 -21.52
C LYS A 211 -17.01 -4.05 -20.18
N ALA A 212 -17.01 -4.83 -19.10
CA ALA A 212 -16.62 -4.36 -17.78
C ALA A 212 -15.11 -4.54 -17.60
N GLN A 213 -14.42 -3.47 -17.21
CA GLN A 213 -13.02 -3.52 -16.80
C GLN A 213 -12.94 -3.47 -15.28
N LEU A 214 -12.23 -4.41 -14.68
CA LEU A 214 -11.91 -4.41 -13.26
C LEU A 214 -10.63 -3.57 -13.01
N SER A 215 -10.77 -2.52 -12.24
CA SER A 215 -9.69 -1.58 -11.92
C SER A 215 -9.68 -1.29 -10.42
N PRO A 216 -8.61 -0.66 -9.88
CA PRO A 216 -8.63 -0.15 -8.52
C PRO A 216 -9.82 0.80 -8.31
N ASP A 217 -10.41 0.80 -7.11
CA ASP A 217 -11.47 1.73 -6.75
C ASP A 217 -10.93 3.13 -6.43
N LEU A 218 -10.31 3.71 -7.44
CA LEU A 218 -9.65 5.01 -7.42
C LEU A 218 -10.07 5.83 -8.64
N PRO A 219 -9.92 7.16 -8.62
CA PRO A 219 -10.01 7.96 -9.84
C PRO A 219 -9.10 7.39 -10.93
N ARG A 220 -9.63 7.29 -12.17
CA ARG A 220 -8.96 6.60 -13.29
C ARG A 220 -7.50 7.01 -13.49
N GLY A 221 -7.21 8.31 -13.45
CA GLY A 221 -5.85 8.83 -13.63
C GLY A 221 -4.89 8.44 -12.50
N LEU A 222 -5.40 8.32 -11.27
CA LEU A 222 -4.62 7.86 -10.12
C LEU A 222 -4.39 6.35 -10.19
N GLY A 223 -5.43 5.56 -10.43
CA GLY A 223 -5.32 4.10 -10.59
C GLY A 223 -4.29 3.72 -11.65
N TYR A 224 -4.35 4.34 -12.84
CA TYR A 224 -3.35 4.15 -13.89
C TYR A 224 -1.93 4.52 -13.44
N SER A 225 -1.77 5.64 -12.75
CA SER A 225 -0.45 6.10 -12.28
C SER A 225 0.16 5.17 -11.25
N LEU A 226 -0.65 4.58 -10.37
CA LEU A 226 -0.19 3.62 -9.36
C LEU A 226 0.18 2.27 -9.99
N THR A 227 -0.65 1.76 -10.90
CA THR A 227 -0.34 0.52 -11.64
C THR A 227 0.93 0.63 -12.46
N ALA A 228 1.18 1.78 -13.10
CA ALA A 228 2.43 2.03 -13.84
C ALA A 228 3.68 2.03 -12.96
N LYS A 229 3.55 2.34 -11.66
CA LYS A 229 4.65 2.36 -10.68
C LYS A 229 4.87 1.03 -9.98
N ALA A 230 3.88 0.16 -9.93
CA ALA A 230 4.01 -1.17 -9.35
C ALA A 230 4.87 -2.09 -10.23
N ASP A 231 5.65 -2.96 -9.60
CA ASP A 231 6.44 -3.98 -10.28
C ASP A 231 5.61 -5.23 -10.53
N VAL A 232 4.68 -5.52 -9.64
CA VAL A 232 3.75 -6.66 -9.73
C VAL A 232 2.36 -6.20 -9.34
N ILE A 233 1.38 -6.48 -10.20
CA ILE A 233 -0.02 -6.16 -10.00
C ILE A 233 -0.81 -7.45 -10.06
N GLY A 234 -1.46 -7.83 -8.96
CA GLY A 234 -2.28 -9.04 -8.88
C GLY A 234 -3.74 -8.73 -8.55
N TYR A 235 -4.64 -9.46 -9.20
CA TYR A 235 -6.06 -9.43 -8.90
C TYR A 235 -6.45 -10.60 -8.02
N THR A 236 -7.03 -10.32 -6.85
CA THR A 236 -7.36 -11.34 -5.86
C THR A 236 -8.81 -11.78 -5.94
N THR A 237 -9.03 -13.08 -5.80
CA THR A 237 -10.35 -13.70 -5.81
C THR A 237 -10.48 -14.73 -4.69
N ALA A 238 -11.71 -14.95 -4.21
CA ALA A 238 -12.04 -16.06 -3.35
C ALA A 238 -12.69 -17.17 -4.19
N SER A 239 -12.18 -18.38 -4.11
CA SER A 239 -12.77 -19.54 -4.76
C SER A 239 -13.97 -20.03 -3.96
N LYS A 240 -15.08 -20.32 -4.65
CA LYS A 240 -16.28 -20.92 -4.06
C LYS A 240 -16.13 -22.42 -3.86
N ASP A 241 -15.25 -23.05 -4.63
CA ASP A 241 -15.13 -24.51 -4.68
C ASP A 241 -14.30 -25.06 -3.51
N ASP A 242 -13.24 -24.38 -3.12
CA ASP A 242 -12.31 -24.83 -2.08
C ASP A 242 -12.12 -23.82 -0.93
N GLY A 243 -12.81 -22.69 -0.99
CA GLY A 243 -12.73 -21.63 0.04
C GLY A 243 -11.38 -20.92 0.13
N LYS A 244 -10.49 -21.13 -0.82
CA LYS A 244 -9.16 -20.52 -0.83
C LYS A 244 -9.13 -19.20 -1.57
N PHE A 245 -8.08 -18.43 -1.30
CA PHE A 245 -7.82 -17.18 -2.00
C PHE A 245 -6.77 -17.39 -3.09
N TYR A 246 -7.03 -16.81 -4.25
CA TYR A 246 -6.15 -16.86 -5.41
C TYR A 246 -5.76 -15.45 -5.86
N ILE A 247 -4.58 -15.36 -6.48
CA ILE A 247 -4.11 -14.14 -7.12
C ILE A 247 -3.80 -14.41 -8.59
N SER A 248 -4.33 -13.56 -9.45
CA SER A 248 -4.12 -13.64 -10.89
C SER A 248 -3.16 -12.55 -11.35
N PHE A 249 -2.15 -12.94 -12.12
CA PHE A 249 -1.23 -12.07 -12.84
C PHE A 249 -1.48 -12.10 -14.35
N LYS A 250 -2.59 -12.72 -14.78
CA LYS A 250 -2.99 -12.81 -16.17
C LYS A 250 -3.53 -11.48 -16.63
N SER A 251 -2.83 -10.87 -17.59
CA SER A 251 -3.28 -9.67 -18.25
C SER A 251 -4.37 -10.01 -19.27
N TYR A 252 -5.56 -9.50 -19.05
CA TYR A 252 -6.67 -9.50 -19.99
C TYR A 252 -7.13 -8.07 -20.22
N ASP A 253 -7.81 -7.80 -21.31
CA ASP A 253 -8.38 -6.48 -21.62
C ASP A 253 -9.32 -5.98 -20.52
N GLU A 254 -9.88 -6.91 -19.74
CA GLU A 254 -10.83 -6.64 -18.66
C GLU A 254 -10.19 -6.39 -17.30
N ARG A 255 -8.88 -6.55 -17.15
CA ARG A 255 -8.17 -6.41 -15.86
C ARG A 255 -6.84 -5.70 -16.01
N THR A 256 -6.61 -4.70 -15.15
CA THR A 256 -5.30 -4.03 -15.06
C THR A 256 -4.39 -4.82 -14.13
N VAL A 257 -3.81 -5.90 -14.62
CA VAL A 257 -2.86 -6.75 -13.88
C VAL A 257 -1.62 -7.04 -14.72
N GLY A 258 -0.56 -7.51 -14.07
CA GLY A 258 0.66 -7.89 -14.77
C GLY A 258 1.86 -7.98 -13.84
N SER A 259 2.95 -8.51 -14.32
CA SER A 259 4.18 -8.67 -13.55
C SER A 259 5.41 -8.39 -14.38
N ARG A 260 6.34 -7.61 -13.83
CA ARG A 260 7.71 -7.48 -14.35
C ARG A 260 8.54 -8.74 -14.04
N LEU A 261 8.10 -9.53 -13.07
CA LEU A 261 8.72 -10.81 -12.75
C LEU A 261 8.19 -11.88 -13.71
N ARG A 262 9.03 -12.33 -14.64
CA ARG A 262 8.69 -13.35 -15.64
C ARG A 262 8.08 -14.62 -15.04
N PRO A 263 8.57 -15.15 -13.90
CA PRO A 263 7.99 -16.34 -13.28
C PRO A 263 6.49 -16.24 -12.98
N LEU A 264 5.99 -15.04 -12.71
CA LEU A 264 4.59 -14.81 -12.35
C LEU A 264 3.71 -14.43 -13.53
N ALA A 265 4.32 -14.06 -14.67
CA ALA A 265 3.56 -13.59 -15.83
C ALA A 265 2.53 -14.64 -16.29
N GLN A 266 1.29 -14.20 -16.50
CA GLN A 266 0.18 -15.02 -17.01
C GLN A 266 -0.19 -16.25 -16.12
N LYS A 267 0.03 -16.17 -14.80
CA LYS A 267 -0.29 -17.24 -13.85
C LYS A 267 -1.43 -16.88 -12.92
N ASP A 268 -2.20 -17.89 -12.54
CA ASP A 268 -3.11 -17.88 -11.39
C ASP A 268 -2.49 -18.75 -10.31
N LEU A 269 -2.30 -18.22 -9.12
CA LEU A 269 -1.60 -18.89 -8.04
C LEU A 269 -2.41 -18.77 -6.75
N LEU A 270 -2.18 -19.69 -5.81
CA LEU A 270 -2.66 -19.55 -4.45
C LEU A 270 -2.08 -18.27 -3.84
N PHE A 271 -2.92 -17.50 -3.17
CA PHE A 271 -2.52 -16.19 -2.66
C PHE A 271 -1.79 -16.31 -1.31
N ASP A 272 -0.58 -16.81 -1.36
CA ASP A 272 0.32 -16.86 -0.21
C ASP A 272 1.79 -16.69 -0.64
N TYR A 273 2.61 -16.21 0.30
CA TYR A 273 4.02 -15.93 0.08
C TYR A 273 4.81 -17.16 -0.40
N ASN A 274 4.59 -18.31 0.23
CA ASN A 274 5.37 -19.53 -0.05
C ASN A 274 5.09 -20.05 -1.46
N THR A 275 3.83 -20.02 -1.91
CA THR A 275 3.45 -20.41 -3.27
C THR A 275 4.13 -19.50 -4.29
N ILE A 276 4.12 -18.18 -4.06
CA ILE A 276 4.75 -17.21 -4.97
C ILE A 276 6.27 -17.38 -4.97
N SER A 277 6.90 -17.54 -3.81
CA SER A 277 8.34 -17.79 -3.71
C SER A 277 8.75 -19.07 -4.43
N LYS A 278 8.02 -20.15 -4.20
CA LYS A 278 8.25 -21.44 -4.87
C LYS A 278 8.18 -21.32 -6.39
N GLU A 279 7.20 -20.58 -6.91
CA GLU A 279 7.04 -20.37 -8.33
C GLU A 279 8.26 -19.65 -8.97
N ILE A 280 8.82 -18.67 -8.24
CA ILE A 280 10.04 -17.98 -8.67
C ILE A 280 11.25 -18.93 -8.70
N LEU A 281 11.39 -19.77 -7.67
CA LEU A 281 12.49 -20.74 -7.58
C LEU A 281 12.39 -21.81 -8.66
N THR A 282 11.22 -22.40 -8.89
CA THR A 282 10.99 -23.40 -9.93
C THR A 282 11.36 -22.87 -11.34
N TYR A 283 10.93 -21.65 -11.66
CA TYR A 283 11.28 -21.00 -12.92
C TYR A 283 12.80 -20.85 -13.10
N LYS A 284 13.54 -20.57 -12.01
CA LYS A 284 14.99 -20.47 -12.03
C LYS A 284 15.67 -21.81 -12.36
N GLU A 285 15.19 -22.89 -11.75
CA GLU A 285 15.74 -24.24 -11.96
C GLU A 285 15.52 -24.71 -13.41
N GLU A 286 14.33 -24.51 -13.95
CA GLU A 286 13.99 -24.85 -15.33
C GLU A 286 14.89 -24.10 -16.34
N ASN A 287 15.14 -22.81 -16.11
CA ASN A 287 15.99 -22.02 -17.02
C ASN A 287 17.49 -22.30 -16.89
N LYS A 288 17.97 -22.76 -15.72
CA LYS A 288 19.33 -23.26 -15.59
C LYS A 288 19.56 -24.53 -16.42
N ASN A 289 18.61 -25.47 -16.38
CA ASN A 289 18.70 -26.72 -17.09
C ASN A 289 18.50 -26.55 -18.62
N GLY A 290 17.69 -25.56 -19.04
CA GLY A 290 17.47 -25.24 -20.47
C GLY A 290 18.72 -24.65 -21.18
N ASN A 291 19.58 -23.92 -20.45
CA ASN A 291 20.81 -23.36 -21.00
C ASN A 291 21.95 -24.39 -21.18
N ILE A 292 21.79 -25.60 -20.63
CA ILE A 292 22.78 -26.70 -20.81
C ILE A 292 22.54 -27.47 -22.10
N GLN A 293 21.38 -27.32 -22.77
CA GLN A 293 21.06 -28.05 -24.03
C GLN A 293 21.38 -27.25 -25.31
N THR A 294 21.91 -26.03 -25.21
CA THR A 294 22.23 -25.20 -26.40
C THR A 294 23.72 -24.80 -26.49
N SER A 295 24.63 -25.56 -25.89
CA SER A 295 26.07 -25.38 -26.05
C SER A 295 26.70 -26.56 -26.79
#